data_e17c6a3bb09385f06b7cef577f35ec77
#
_entry.id   e17c6a3bb09385f06b7cef577f35ec77
#
_cell.length_a   1.000
_cell.length_b   1.000
_cell.length_c   1.000
_cell.angle_alpha   90.00
_cell.angle_beta   90.00
_cell.angle_gamma   90.00
#
_symmetry.space_group_name_H-M   'P 1'
#
loop_
_entity.id
_entity.type
_entity.pdbx_description
1 polymer ?
#
loop_
_entity_poly.entity_id
_entity_poly.type
_entity_poly.pdbx_seq_one_letter_code
_entity_poly.pdbx_strand_id
1 'polypeptide(L)'
;MKYIKSTFILSAMLAVSPFTMNAQTVENEADKSESDAQVQVAYRKVAEGDLLGSVAVLDYEELTDKNYNTYSLDNMQAYVSGFNGNSLWGMDGDNNQGYLVLIDGVPRAANNILPTEISSITFLKSAQAVVLYGSRAAKGAILITTKRGTNDGLQVSVRANTGVHVAKAYPEYLGAAEYMTYYNEALANDGKAPLYSQEEIYHHSAGLNPYRYPDINYYSSEYINKAYNRTDVTAEISGGGGRAHFYSNVSYYNQGDFLKVGEAANNNTSRFNVRGNVDIKLNDFIKA
;
A
#
# COMPACT_ATOMS: atom_id res chain seq x y z
N MET A 1 51.56 -11.97 7.58
CA MET A 1 50.72 -12.24 8.73
C MET A 1 50.12 -10.92 9.19
N LYS A 2 48.96 -10.52 8.64
CA LYS A 2 48.22 -9.32 9.03
C LYS A 2 46.79 -9.72 9.28
N TYR A 3 46.36 -9.54 10.51
CA TYR A 3 44.99 -9.87 10.99
C TYR A 3 43.97 -8.94 10.36
N ILE A 4 42.99 -9.53 9.67
CA ILE A 4 41.76 -8.85 9.23
C ILE A 4 40.82 -8.88 10.43
N LYS A 5 40.60 -7.72 11.05
CA LYS A 5 39.54 -7.54 12.04
C LYS A 5 38.19 -7.46 11.31
N SER A 6 37.45 -8.53 11.38
CA SER A 6 36.05 -8.55 10.98
C SER A 6 35.23 -7.82 12.05
N THR A 7 34.74 -6.63 11.72
CA THR A 7 33.80 -5.90 12.57
C THR A 7 32.41 -6.40 12.25
N PHE A 8 31.90 -7.29 13.08
CA PHE A 8 30.49 -7.66 13.06
C PHE A 8 29.69 -6.45 13.56
N ILE A 9 28.97 -5.79 12.67
CA ILE A 9 27.90 -4.85 13.04
C ILE A 9 26.70 -5.69 13.42
N LEU A 10 26.53 -5.87 14.72
CA LEU A 10 25.34 -6.47 15.31
C LEU A 10 24.22 -5.43 15.20
N SER A 11 23.39 -5.55 14.18
CA SER A 11 22.13 -4.81 14.08
C SER A 11 21.21 -5.32 15.17
N ALA A 12 21.11 -4.58 16.27
CA ALA A 12 20.13 -4.84 17.30
C ALA A 12 18.76 -4.49 16.72
N MET A 13 18.03 -5.50 16.25
CA MET A 13 16.58 -5.43 16.09
C MET A 13 15.98 -5.27 17.50
N LEU A 14 15.70 -4.04 17.89
CA LEU A 14 14.76 -3.78 18.98
C LEU A 14 13.37 -4.14 18.44
N ALA A 15 13.01 -5.40 18.59
CA ALA A 15 11.62 -5.81 18.51
C ALA A 15 10.93 -5.23 19.76
N VAL A 16 10.37 -4.04 19.62
CA VAL A 16 9.40 -3.54 20.59
C VAL A 16 8.13 -4.37 20.37
N SER A 17 7.99 -5.44 21.14
CA SER A 17 6.73 -6.15 21.20
C SER A 17 5.64 -5.15 21.64
N PRO A 18 4.44 -5.19 21.03
CA PRO A 18 3.35 -4.37 21.50
C PRO A 18 3.04 -4.74 22.94
N PHE A 19 3.26 -3.78 23.83
CA PHE A 19 2.87 -3.96 25.24
C PHE A 19 1.37 -3.70 25.29
N THR A 20 0.60 -4.74 24.94
CA THR A 20 -0.82 -4.76 25.22
C THR A 20 -0.99 -5.08 26.70
N MET A 21 -1.30 -4.09 27.53
CA MET A 21 -1.89 -4.33 28.84
C MET A 21 -3.32 -4.86 28.62
N ASN A 22 -3.44 -6.14 28.31
CA ASN A 22 -4.71 -6.82 28.42
C ASN A 22 -4.91 -7.19 29.87
N ALA A 23 -5.86 -6.50 30.53
CA ALA A 23 -6.53 -7.10 31.67
C ALA A 23 -7.36 -8.25 31.11
N GLN A 24 -6.82 -9.46 31.18
CA GLN A 24 -7.52 -10.69 30.78
C GLN A 24 -8.68 -10.93 31.74
N THR A 25 -9.88 -10.57 31.35
CA THR A 25 -11.05 -11.34 31.71
C THR A 25 -11.06 -12.54 30.77
N VAL A 26 -10.75 -13.70 31.31
CA VAL A 26 -10.93 -15.00 30.63
C VAL A 26 -12.44 -15.21 30.49
N GLU A 27 -13.01 -14.75 29.39
CA GLU A 27 -14.30 -15.23 28.91
C GLU A 27 -14.06 -16.28 27.83
N ASN A 28 -14.74 -17.40 27.98
CA ASN A 28 -14.63 -18.61 27.18
C ASN A 28 -14.71 -18.32 25.66
N GLU A 29 -13.62 -18.54 24.98
CA GLU A 29 -13.52 -18.56 23.49
C GLU A 29 -14.08 -19.86 22.88
N ALA A 30 -15.17 -20.34 23.35
CA ALA A 30 -15.78 -21.54 22.76
C ALA A 30 -17.26 -21.25 22.50
N ASP A 31 -17.56 -20.45 21.52
CA ASP A 31 -18.77 -20.47 20.68
C ASP A 31 -19.04 -19.16 19.92
N LYS A 32 -18.05 -18.62 19.24
CA LYS A 32 -18.36 -17.73 18.10
C LYS A 32 -18.51 -18.63 16.89
N SER A 33 -19.74 -19.08 16.65
CA SER A 33 -20.08 -19.72 15.38
C SER A 33 -19.70 -18.76 14.25
N GLU A 34 -19.02 -19.25 13.22
CA GLU A 34 -18.65 -18.53 11.98
C GLU A 34 -19.84 -17.84 11.29
N SER A 35 -21.07 -18.09 11.77
CA SER A 35 -22.32 -17.56 11.20
C SER A 35 -22.68 -16.13 11.60
N ASP A 36 -22.02 -15.51 12.57
CA ASP A 36 -22.38 -14.20 13.10
C ASP A 36 -21.48 -13.04 12.67
N ALA A 37 -20.47 -13.30 11.83
CA ALA A 37 -19.64 -12.24 11.25
C ALA A 37 -20.49 -11.32 10.37
N GLN A 38 -20.73 -10.10 10.82
CA GLN A 38 -21.48 -9.10 10.07
C GLN A 38 -20.58 -8.31 9.14
N VAL A 39 -20.88 -8.33 7.87
CA VAL A 39 -20.16 -7.63 6.82
C VAL A 39 -20.90 -6.37 6.42
N GLN A 40 -20.22 -5.24 6.33
CA GLN A 40 -20.78 -4.01 5.80
C GLN A 40 -20.94 -4.12 4.28
N VAL A 41 -22.18 -4.14 3.82
CA VAL A 41 -22.50 -4.14 2.39
C VAL A 41 -23.37 -2.92 2.10
N ALA A 42 -22.83 -1.99 1.34
CA ALA A 42 -23.48 -0.73 1.01
C ALA A 42 -24.01 0.01 2.27
N TYR A 43 -25.31 -0.02 2.48
CA TYR A 43 -25.99 0.77 3.51
C TYR A 43 -26.39 -0.05 4.74
N ARG A 44 -26.07 -1.35 4.78
CA ARG A 44 -26.45 -2.24 5.88
C ARG A 44 -25.37 -3.26 6.19
N LYS A 45 -25.43 -3.79 7.39
CA LYS A 45 -24.67 -4.98 7.77
C LYS A 45 -25.49 -6.23 7.44
N VAL A 46 -24.84 -7.23 6.90
CA VAL A 46 -25.42 -8.52 6.49
C VAL A 46 -24.55 -9.62 7.06
N ALA A 47 -25.13 -10.71 7.51
CA ALA A 47 -24.36 -11.88 7.90
C ALA A 47 -23.59 -12.43 6.68
N GLU A 48 -22.37 -12.94 6.90
CA GLU A 48 -21.53 -13.41 5.81
C GLU A 48 -22.20 -14.54 5.01
N GLY A 49 -22.93 -15.41 5.69
CA GLY A 49 -23.71 -16.48 5.04
C GLY A 49 -24.89 -16.00 4.18
N ASP A 50 -25.36 -14.76 4.38
CA ASP A 50 -26.44 -14.14 3.61
C ASP A 50 -25.94 -13.31 2.45
N LEU A 51 -24.64 -13.27 2.20
CA LEU A 51 -24.05 -12.55 1.07
C LEU A 51 -24.41 -13.24 -0.24
N LEU A 52 -25.32 -12.61 -0.98
CA LEU A 52 -25.71 -13.07 -2.32
C LEU A 52 -24.79 -12.43 -3.34
N GLY A 53 -24.08 -13.25 -4.11
CA GLY A 53 -23.26 -12.81 -5.22
C GLY A 53 -21.77 -12.76 -4.96
N SER A 54 -21.02 -12.13 -5.87
CA SER A 54 -19.56 -12.11 -5.81
C SER A 54 -19.06 -10.96 -4.93
N VAL A 55 -18.95 -11.21 -3.65
CA VAL A 55 -18.43 -10.30 -2.64
C VAL A 55 -17.20 -10.96 -2.00
N ALA A 56 -16.15 -10.21 -1.77
CA ALA A 56 -15.03 -10.64 -0.95
C ALA A 56 -14.84 -9.66 0.19
N VAL A 57 -14.65 -10.18 1.39
CA VAL A 57 -14.41 -9.39 2.60
C VAL A 57 -13.01 -9.70 3.09
N LEU A 58 -12.30 -8.67 3.43
CA LEU A 58 -10.97 -8.77 4.01
C LEU A 58 -10.99 -8.11 5.38
N ASP A 59 -10.75 -8.88 6.42
CA ASP A 59 -10.43 -8.35 7.74
C ASP A 59 -9.06 -7.71 7.67
N TYR A 60 -9.07 -6.38 7.61
CA TYR A 60 -7.84 -5.63 7.40
C TYR A 60 -7.07 -5.45 8.70
N GLU A 61 -7.73 -5.52 9.83
CA GLU A 61 -7.09 -5.42 11.15
C GLU A 61 -6.18 -6.63 11.37
N GLU A 62 -6.69 -7.84 11.11
CA GLU A 62 -5.89 -9.07 11.17
C GLU A 62 -4.72 -9.04 10.17
N LEU A 63 -4.96 -8.54 8.96
CA LEU A 63 -3.93 -8.42 7.95
C LEU A 63 -2.83 -7.44 8.35
N THR A 64 -3.21 -6.31 8.93
CA THR A 64 -2.27 -5.27 9.37
C THR A 64 -1.40 -5.76 10.53
N ASP A 65 -1.94 -6.56 11.41
CA ASP A 65 -1.20 -7.16 12.51
C ASP A 65 -0.15 -8.17 12.04
N LYS A 66 -0.42 -8.86 10.95
CA LYS A 66 0.50 -9.86 10.36
C LYS A 66 1.47 -9.26 9.33
N ASN A 67 1.04 -8.22 8.60
CA ASN A 67 1.77 -7.65 7.46
C ASN A 67 1.83 -6.12 7.51
N TYR A 68 2.85 -5.57 8.10
CA TYR A 68 3.03 -4.12 8.30
C TYR A 68 3.22 -3.28 7.02
N ASN A 69 3.39 -3.89 5.86
CA ASN A 69 3.87 -3.22 4.65
C ASN A 69 2.80 -2.95 3.58
N THR A 70 1.54 -3.15 3.90
CA THR A 70 0.47 -3.00 2.92
C THR A 70 -0.06 -1.57 2.90
N TYR A 71 0.56 -0.72 2.09
CA TYR A 71 0.25 0.73 2.07
C TYR A 71 -0.62 1.19 0.91
N SER A 72 -0.99 0.31 0.00
CA SER A 72 -1.87 0.64 -1.11
C SER A 72 -2.91 -0.45 -1.36
N LEU A 73 -4.04 -0.06 -1.96
CA LEU A 73 -5.04 -1.02 -2.40
C LEU A 73 -4.51 -2.00 -3.43
N ASP A 74 -3.51 -1.59 -4.22
CA ASP A 74 -2.90 -2.46 -5.25
C ASP A 74 -2.30 -3.73 -4.66
N ASN A 75 -1.81 -3.66 -3.43
CA ASN A 75 -1.28 -4.83 -2.74
C ASN A 75 -2.36 -5.84 -2.34
N MET A 76 -3.64 -5.44 -2.35
CA MET A 76 -4.77 -6.34 -2.03
C MET A 76 -5.05 -7.35 -3.13
N GLN A 77 -4.51 -7.17 -4.33
CA GLN A 77 -4.66 -8.14 -5.43
C GLN A 77 -4.19 -9.56 -5.05
N ALA A 78 -3.24 -9.69 -4.13
CA ALA A 78 -2.77 -10.98 -3.66
C ALA A 78 -3.77 -11.70 -2.74
N TYR A 79 -4.71 -10.99 -2.14
CA TYR A 79 -5.67 -11.50 -1.15
C TYR A 79 -7.09 -11.65 -1.69
N VAL A 80 -7.40 -10.97 -2.80
CA VAL A 80 -8.75 -10.93 -3.35
C VAL A 80 -8.77 -11.49 -4.76
N SER A 81 -9.41 -12.65 -4.94
CA SER A 81 -9.54 -13.26 -6.26
C SER A 81 -10.34 -12.36 -7.21
N GLY A 82 -9.85 -12.20 -8.44
CA GLY A 82 -10.44 -11.34 -9.46
C GLY A 82 -10.18 -9.85 -9.31
N PHE A 83 -9.33 -9.45 -8.36
CA PHE A 83 -8.80 -8.10 -8.26
C PHE A 83 -7.39 -8.04 -8.84
N ASN A 84 -7.13 -7.15 -9.79
CA ASN A 84 -5.84 -6.98 -10.45
C ASN A 84 -5.24 -5.58 -10.32
N GLY A 85 -5.68 -4.80 -9.34
CA GLY A 85 -5.25 -3.42 -9.12
C GLY A 85 -6.00 -2.38 -9.99
N ASN A 86 -6.42 -2.74 -11.19
CA ASN A 86 -7.13 -1.85 -12.11
C ASN A 86 -8.62 -2.17 -12.23
N SER A 87 -9.01 -3.40 -12.02
CA SER A 87 -10.40 -3.84 -12.10
C SER A 87 -10.75 -4.91 -11.08
N LEU A 88 -12.01 -4.96 -10.70
CA LEU A 88 -12.63 -5.97 -9.86
C LEU A 88 -13.53 -6.85 -10.71
N TRP A 89 -12.94 -7.81 -11.43
CA TRP A 89 -13.66 -8.74 -12.27
C TRP A 89 -14.84 -8.06 -12.99
N GLY A 90 -14.57 -6.95 -13.61
CA GLY A 90 -15.53 -6.13 -14.31
C GLY A 90 -15.22 -6.10 -15.80
N MET A 91 -16.15 -5.57 -16.57
CA MET A 91 -15.92 -5.33 -17.98
C MET A 91 -14.81 -4.27 -18.12
N ASP A 92 -13.77 -4.63 -18.85
CA ASP A 92 -12.72 -3.72 -19.27
C ASP A 92 -13.33 -2.74 -20.30
N GLY A 93 -13.93 -1.69 -19.79
CA GLY A 93 -14.33 -0.57 -20.65
C GLY A 93 -13.15 0.36 -20.82
N ASP A 94 -12.93 0.82 -22.02
CA ASP A 94 -11.86 1.72 -22.48
C ASP A 94 -11.78 3.08 -21.75
N ASN A 95 -12.53 3.25 -20.70
CA ASN A 95 -12.56 4.49 -19.94
C ASN A 95 -11.66 4.39 -18.71
N ASN A 96 -10.77 5.35 -18.58
CA ASN A 96 -9.88 5.64 -17.45
C ASN A 96 -10.54 5.71 -16.06
N GLN A 97 -11.76 5.26 -15.89
CA GLN A 97 -12.45 5.17 -14.62
C GLN A 97 -12.18 3.81 -14.01
N GLY A 98 -11.36 3.79 -12.98
CA GLY A 98 -11.16 2.62 -12.12
C GLY A 98 -12.43 2.26 -11.33
N TYR A 99 -12.33 1.26 -10.47
CA TYR A 99 -13.37 0.88 -9.52
C TYR A 99 -13.78 2.06 -8.60
N LEU A 100 -15.00 2.03 -8.10
CA LEU A 100 -15.49 3.02 -7.15
C LEU A 100 -14.94 2.72 -5.75
N VAL A 101 -14.31 3.70 -5.11
CA VAL A 101 -13.86 3.58 -3.71
C VAL A 101 -14.77 4.40 -2.81
N LEU A 102 -15.29 3.75 -1.76
CA LEU A 102 -16.08 4.39 -0.71
C LEU A 102 -15.39 4.18 0.65
N ILE A 103 -15.20 5.26 1.37
CA ILE A 103 -14.69 5.24 2.74
C ILE A 103 -15.85 5.64 3.65
N ASP A 104 -16.28 4.74 4.51
CA ASP A 104 -17.47 4.89 5.37
C ASP A 104 -18.72 5.35 4.57
N GLY A 105 -18.91 4.79 3.38
CA GLY A 105 -20.04 5.11 2.50
C GLY A 105 -19.87 6.36 1.63
N VAL A 106 -18.81 7.13 1.78
CA VAL A 106 -18.54 8.35 1.02
C VAL A 106 -17.50 8.09 -0.07
N PRO A 107 -17.78 8.41 -1.35
CA PRO A 107 -16.80 8.28 -2.43
C PRO A 107 -15.57 9.17 -2.18
N ARG A 108 -14.41 8.55 -2.03
CA ARG A 108 -13.13 9.22 -1.77
C ARG A 108 -11.97 8.44 -2.39
N ALA A 109 -10.86 9.13 -2.63
CA ALA A 109 -9.61 8.47 -2.99
C ALA A 109 -9.02 7.72 -1.79
N ALA A 110 -8.59 6.49 -2.01
CA ALA A 110 -8.01 5.64 -0.97
C ALA A 110 -6.63 6.11 -0.49
N ASN A 111 -5.95 6.96 -1.26
CA ASN A 111 -4.56 7.38 -0.98
C ASN A 111 -4.38 8.16 0.34
N ASN A 112 -5.49 8.65 0.91
CA ASN A 112 -5.46 9.48 2.11
C ASN A 112 -5.84 8.71 3.39
N ILE A 113 -6.09 7.40 3.29
CA ILE A 113 -6.38 6.56 4.45
C ILE A 113 -5.13 5.79 4.85
N LEU A 114 -4.89 5.68 6.14
CA LEU A 114 -3.81 4.84 6.64
C LEU A 114 -4.30 3.42 6.85
N PRO A 115 -3.46 2.42 6.56
CA PRO A 115 -3.78 1.02 6.82
C PRO A 115 -4.25 0.75 8.24
N THR A 116 -3.64 1.39 9.22
CA THR A 116 -3.96 1.24 10.63
C THR A 116 -5.36 1.73 11.02
N GLU A 117 -5.96 2.63 10.22
CA GLU A 117 -7.31 3.15 10.43
C GLU A 117 -8.41 2.24 9.89
N ILE A 118 -8.04 1.25 9.07
CA ILE A 118 -8.99 0.38 8.38
C ILE A 118 -9.35 -0.80 9.30
N SER A 119 -10.64 -1.04 9.46
CA SER A 119 -11.15 -2.24 10.12
C SER A 119 -11.35 -3.36 9.10
N SER A 120 -12.11 -3.09 8.05
CA SER A 120 -12.39 -4.08 7.01
C SER A 120 -12.49 -3.45 5.62
N ILE A 121 -12.21 -4.25 4.60
CA ILE A 121 -12.40 -3.87 3.20
C ILE A 121 -13.33 -4.89 2.54
N THR A 122 -14.42 -4.39 1.96
CA THR A 122 -15.37 -5.21 1.21
C THR A 122 -15.24 -4.92 -0.27
N PHE A 123 -15.01 -5.96 -1.07
CA PHE A 123 -14.90 -5.88 -2.51
C PHE A 123 -16.20 -6.37 -3.14
N LEU A 124 -16.93 -5.46 -3.76
CA LEU A 124 -18.14 -5.75 -4.52
C LEU A 124 -17.77 -5.87 -5.99
N LYS A 125 -17.90 -7.07 -6.53
CA LYS A 125 -17.48 -7.35 -7.89
C LYS A 125 -18.62 -7.13 -8.87
N SER A 126 -18.29 -6.51 -10.01
CA SER A 126 -19.16 -6.42 -11.20
C SER A 126 -20.64 -6.12 -10.90
N ALA A 127 -21.53 -7.08 -11.15
CA ALA A 127 -22.98 -6.89 -11.06
C ALA A 127 -23.46 -6.42 -9.69
N GLN A 128 -22.87 -6.90 -8.59
CA GLN A 128 -23.25 -6.48 -7.24
C GLN A 128 -22.96 -5.00 -7.01
N ALA A 129 -21.83 -4.54 -7.48
CA ALA A 129 -21.46 -3.14 -7.38
C ALA A 129 -22.42 -2.25 -8.21
N VAL A 130 -22.74 -2.67 -9.41
CA VAL A 130 -23.66 -1.93 -10.31
C VAL A 130 -25.07 -1.85 -9.74
N VAL A 131 -25.59 -2.94 -9.17
CA VAL A 131 -26.92 -2.96 -8.54
C VAL A 131 -27.01 -1.95 -7.40
N LEU A 132 -25.96 -1.79 -6.62
CA LEU A 132 -25.95 -0.93 -5.43
C LEU A 132 -25.57 0.54 -5.74
N TYR A 133 -24.67 0.76 -6.69
CA TYR A 133 -24.07 2.07 -6.95
C TYR A 133 -24.24 2.57 -8.39
N GLY A 134 -24.93 1.82 -9.23
CA GLY A 134 -25.19 2.17 -10.61
C GLY A 134 -23.96 2.11 -11.51
N SER A 135 -24.00 2.83 -12.63
CA SER A 135 -22.94 2.84 -13.65
C SER A 135 -21.56 3.28 -13.14
N ARG A 136 -21.50 4.08 -12.08
CA ARG A 136 -20.23 4.48 -11.46
C ARG A 136 -19.41 3.32 -10.91
N ALA A 137 -20.06 2.20 -10.61
CA ALA A 137 -19.43 1.00 -10.10
C ALA A 137 -19.34 -0.12 -11.16
N ALA A 138 -19.35 0.22 -12.45
CA ALA A 138 -19.29 -0.76 -13.54
C ALA A 138 -18.04 -1.66 -13.46
N LYS A 139 -16.92 -1.14 -12.98
CA LYS A 139 -15.68 -1.89 -12.75
C LYS A 139 -15.56 -2.50 -11.34
N GLY A 140 -16.63 -2.46 -10.56
CA GLY A 140 -16.66 -2.89 -9.17
C GLY A 140 -16.61 -1.73 -8.18
N ALA A 141 -16.80 -2.05 -6.90
CA ALA A 141 -16.70 -1.09 -5.82
C ALA A 141 -15.91 -1.68 -4.64
N ILE A 142 -15.08 -0.84 -4.02
CA ILE A 142 -14.33 -1.17 -2.81
C ILE A 142 -14.88 -0.32 -1.67
N LEU A 143 -15.40 -0.97 -0.65
CA LEU A 143 -15.89 -0.32 0.55
C LEU A 143 -14.86 -0.47 1.67
N ILE A 144 -14.32 0.63 2.11
CA ILE A 144 -13.38 0.69 3.22
C ILE A 144 -14.15 1.13 4.45
N THR A 145 -14.16 0.29 5.47
CA THR A 145 -14.75 0.60 6.78
C THR A 145 -13.64 0.98 7.74
N THR A 146 -13.73 2.16 8.33
CA THR A 146 -12.75 2.62 9.31
C THR A 146 -13.08 2.12 10.71
N LYS A 147 -12.07 2.05 11.57
CA LYS A 147 -12.21 1.68 12.97
C LYS A 147 -13.12 2.66 13.70
N ARG A 148 -13.90 2.13 14.61
CA ARG A 148 -14.84 2.86 15.46
C ARG A 148 -14.55 2.59 16.94
N GLY A 149 -15.02 3.44 17.82
CA GLY A 149 -14.95 3.19 19.24
C GLY A 149 -15.85 2.02 19.65
N THR A 150 -15.44 1.29 20.67
CA THR A 150 -16.17 0.17 21.27
C THR A 150 -16.68 0.53 22.66
N ASN A 151 -17.54 -0.32 23.22
CA ASN A 151 -18.04 -0.17 24.61
C ASN A 151 -17.03 -0.61 25.67
N ASP A 152 -15.84 -1.07 25.29
CA ASP A 152 -14.92 -1.81 26.13
C ASP A 152 -14.03 -0.91 27.02
N GLY A 153 -14.47 0.32 27.29
CA GLY A 153 -13.68 1.27 28.05
C GLY A 153 -12.60 1.96 27.23
N LEU A 154 -11.65 2.60 27.89
CA LEU A 154 -10.55 3.31 27.22
C LEU A 154 -9.47 2.33 26.80
N GLN A 155 -9.21 2.28 25.52
CA GLN A 155 -8.10 1.52 24.92
C GLN A 155 -7.11 2.49 24.29
N VAL A 156 -5.82 2.25 24.52
CA VAL A 156 -4.73 3.03 23.94
C VAL A 156 -3.75 2.04 23.32
N SER A 157 -3.49 2.21 22.03
CA SER A 157 -2.52 1.41 21.27
C SER A 157 -1.49 2.35 20.63
N VAL A 158 -0.22 2.02 20.76
CA VAL A 158 0.87 2.72 20.09
C VAL A 158 1.68 1.72 19.30
N ARG A 159 1.84 2.00 18.02
CA ARG A 159 2.62 1.18 17.10
C ARG A 159 3.71 2.04 16.47
N ALA A 160 4.93 1.54 16.47
CA ALA A 160 6.05 2.18 15.81
C ALA A 160 6.78 1.15 14.95
N ASN A 161 6.95 1.45 13.68
CA ASN A 161 7.66 0.61 12.73
C ASN A 161 8.81 1.39 12.12
N THR A 162 9.95 0.75 11.98
CA THR A 162 11.06 1.28 11.20
C THR A 162 11.58 0.18 10.28
N GLY A 163 11.92 0.55 9.08
CA GLY A 163 12.38 -0.40 8.07
C GLY A 163 13.40 0.23 7.13
N VAL A 164 14.15 -0.62 6.49
CA VAL A 164 15.10 -0.24 5.45
C VAL A 164 14.64 -0.88 4.14
N HIS A 165 14.40 -0.05 3.15
CA HIS A 165 14.12 -0.50 1.80
C HIS A 165 15.42 -0.70 1.04
N VAL A 166 15.64 -1.92 0.56
CA VAL A 166 16.79 -2.30 -0.25
C VAL A 166 16.28 -2.85 -1.57
N ALA A 167 16.82 -2.36 -2.67
CA ALA A 167 16.44 -2.90 -3.96
C ALA A 167 16.87 -4.37 -4.07
N LYS A 168 15.95 -5.25 -4.45
CA LYS A 168 16.23 -6.67 -4.65
C LYS A 168 17.10 -6.89 -5.88
N ALA A 169 16.82 -6.16 -6.96
CA ALA A 169 17.58 -6.15 -8.19
C ALA A 169 17.33 -4.84 -8.93
N TYR A 170 18.28 -4.44 -9.73
CA TYR A 170 18.10 -3.37 -10.70
C TYR A 170 18.10 -3.96 -12.11
N PRO A 171 17.38 -3.36 -13.06
CA PRO A 171 17.49 -3.77 -14.46
C PRO A 171 18.90 -3.50 -14.97
N GLU A 172 19.43 -4.44 -15.71
CA GLU A 172 20.66 -4.28 -16.45
C GLU A 172 20.32 -3.86 -17.88
N TYR A 173 20.86 -2.74 -18.31
CA TYR A 173 20.68 -2.23 -19.65
C TYR A 173 21.99 -2.34 -20.42
N LEU A 174 21.86 -2.45 -21.73
CA LEU A 174 22.98 -2.36 -22.64
C LEU A 174 23.65 -0.97 -22.51
N GLY A 175 24.96 -0.93 -22.64
CA GLY A 175 25.67 0.32 -22.81
C GLY A 175 25.30 1.02 -24.12
N ALA A 176 25.58 2.31 -24.23
CA ALA A 176 25.21 3.11 -25.39
C ALA A 176 25.74 2.52 -26.70
N ALA A 177 27.00 2.12 -26.74
CA ALA A 177 27.62 1.52 -27.94
C ALA A 177 26.98 0.17 -28.31
N GLU A 178 26.68 -0.68 -27.33
CA GLU A 178 26.02 -1.98 -27.57
C GLU A 178 24.60 -1.76 -28.09
N TYR A 179 23.84 -0.85 -27.46
CA TYR A 179 22.50 -0.50 -27.91
C TYR A 179 22.49 -0.02 -29.36
N MET A 180 23.39 0.89 -29.72
CA MET A 180 23.51 1.42 -31.08
C MET A 180 23.85 0.32 -32.10
N THR A 181 24.73 -0.61 -31.73
CA THR A 181 25.11 -1.72 -32.54
C THR A 181 23.92 -2.64 -32.84
N TYR A 182 23.21 -3.08 -31.80
CA TYR A 182 22.04 -3.95 -31.98
C TYR A 182 20.88 -3.25 -32.66
N TYR A 183 20.73 -1.94 -32.43
CA TYR A 183 19.71 -1.17 -33.15
C TYR A 183 19.97 -1.09 -34.63
N ASN A 184 21.23 -0.86 -35.03
CA ASN A 184 21.63 -0.89 -36.44
C ASN A 184 21.45 -2.28 -37.06
N GLU A 185 21.76 -3.35 -36.32
CA GLU A 185 21.52 -4.72 -36.76
C GLU A 185 20.03 -4.99 -37.01
N ALA A 186 19.19 -4.54 -36.10
CA ALA A 186 17.73 -4.65 -36.26
C ALA A 186 17.23 -3.89 -37.51
N LEU A 187 17.75 -2.68 -37.75
CA LEU A 187 17.43 -1.92 -38.96
C LEU A 187 17.91 -2.64 -40.24
N ALA A 188 19.10 -3.24 -40.21
CA ALA A 188 19.63 -4.01 -41.36
C ALA A 188 18.74 -5.23 -41.65
N ASN A 189 18.26 -5.93 -40.62
CA ASN A 189 17.31 -7.04 -40.77
C ASN A 189 15.98 -6.61 -41.39
N ASP A 190 15.55 -5.37 -41.12
CA ASP A 190 14.37 -4.73 -41.73
C ASP A 190 14.65 -4.18 -43.16
N GLY A 191 15.88 -4.31 -43.69
CA GLY A 191 16.28 -3.75 -44.97
C GLY A 191 16.43 -2.22 -44.95
N LYS A 192 16.61 -1.61 -43.79
CA LYS A 192 16.78 -0.17 -43.59
C LYS A 192 18.26 0.19 -43.44
N ALA A 193 18.59 1.46 -43.73
CA ALA A 193 19.92 1.97 -43.48
C ALA A 193 20.22 2.10 -41.97
N PRO A 194 21.49 1.92 -41.55
CA PRO A 194 21.89 2.12 -40.18
C PRO A 194 21.63 3.58 -39.73
N LEU A 195 21.15 3.75 -38.49
CA LEU A 195 20.89 5.05 -37.89
C LEU A 195 22.17 5.66 -37.32
N TYR A 196 22.97 4.84 -36.65
CA TYR A 196 24.20 5.24 -35.98
C TYR A 196 25.42 4.95 -36.81
N SER A 197 26.35 5.90 -36.94
CA SER A 197 27.61 5.72 -37.65
C SER A 197 28.58 4.86 -36.83
N GLN A 198 29.52 4.17 -37.50
CA GLN A 198 30.57 3.41 -36.80
C GLN A 198 31.49 4.30 -35.97
N GLU A 199 31.71 5.55 -36.39
CA GLU A 199 32.49 6.51 -35.67
C GLU A 199 31.79 6.92 -34.36
N GLU A 200 30.48 7.14 -34.40
CA GLU A 200 29.67 7.46 -33.22
C GLU A 200 29.65 6.29 -32.20
N ILE A 201 29.45 5.07 -32.68
CA ILE A 201 29.52 3.86 -31.83
C ILE A 201 30.91 3.73 -31.21
N TYR A 202 31.96 3.98 -31.94
CA TYR A 202 33.34 3.92 -31.44
C TYR A 202 33.56 4.98 -30.33
N HIS A 203 33.07 6.21 -30.53
CA HIS A 203 33.22 7.28 -29.50
C HIS A 203 32.50 6.96 -28.20
N HIS A 204 31.31 6.37 -28.27
CA HIS A 204 30.60 5.92 -27.08
C HIS A 204 31.32 4.73 -26.41
N SER A 205 31.80 3.79 -27.17
CA SER A 205 32.56 2.64 -26.65
C SER A 205 33.89 3.03 -26.01
N ALA A 206 34.58 4.01 -26.61
CA ALA A 206 35.88 4.48 -26.11
C ALA A 206 35.82 5.43 -24.92
N GLY A 207 34.65 6.00 -24.62
CA GLY A 207 34.45 6.93 -23.50
C GLY A 207 35.28 8.22 -23.58
N LEU A 208 35.72 8.61 -24.78
CA LEU A 208 36.67 9.72 -25.00
C LEU A 208 36.14 11.09 -24.59
N ASN A 209 34.85 11.29 -24.66
CA ASN A 209 34.20 12.53 -24.25
C ASN A 209 32.81 12.22 -23.68
N PRO A 210 32.69 11.98 -22.35
CA PRO A 210 31.44 11.60 -21.71
C PRO A 210 30.33 12.65 -21.82
N TYR A 211 30.65 13.90 -22.05
CA TYR A 211 29.64 14.95 -22.23
C TYR A 211 29.01 14.92 -23.61
N ARG A 212 29.78 14.56 -24.64
CA ARG A 212 29.28 14.47 -26.01
C ARG A 212 28.77 13.06 -26.35
N TYR A 213 29.39 12.05 -25.79
CA TYR A 213 29.11 10.63 -26.01
C TYR A 213 28.83 9.94 -24.68
N PRO A 214 27.70 10.25 -24.03
CA PRO A 214 27.39 9.72 -22.71
C PRO A 214 27.07 8.24 -22.77
N ASP A 215 27.56 7.50 -21.78
CA ASP A 215 27.17 6.11 -21.49
C ASP A 215 26.85 6.05 -19.99
N ILE A 216 25.63 6.37 -19.64
CA ILE A 216 25.19 6.59 -18.26
C ILE A 216 24.31 5.45 -17.79
N ASN A 217 24.74 4.76 -16.74
CA ASN A 217 23.91 3.83 -16.03
C ASN A 217 23.22 4.54 -14.84
N TYR A 218 21.96 4.91 -15.01
CA TYR A 218 21.16 5.59 -13.98
C TYR A 218 20.84 4.71 -12.77
N TYR A 219 21.05 3.40 -12.83
CA TYR A 219 20.91 2.49 -11.70
C TYR A 219 22.23 2.22 -10.97
N SER A 220 23.29 2.92 -11.33
CA SER A 220 24.56 2.86 -10.61
C SER A 220 24.47 3.52 -9.23
N SER A 221 25.42 3.18 -8.36
CA SER A 221 25.52 3.77 -7.02
C SER A 221 25.87 5.27 -7.02
N GLU A 222 26.15 5.83 -8.17
CA GLU A 222 26.35 7.27 -8.37
C GLU A 222 25.00 8.02 -8.30
N TYR A 223 23.94 7.46 -8.89
CA TYR A 223 22.63 8.08 -9.03
C TYR A 223 21.61 7.58 -8.01
N ILE A 224 21.81 6.37 -7.46
CA ILE A 224 20.84 5.69 -6.62
C ILE A 224 21.44 5.31 -5.28
N ASN A 225 20.69 5.57 -4.21
CA ASN A 225 20.98 5.04 -2.89
C ASN A 225 20.73 3.53 -2.86
N LYS A 226 21.66 2.76 -2.31
CA LYS A 226 21.49 1.32 -2.15
C LYS A 226 20.37 0.96 -1.19
N ALA A 227 20.05 1.86 -0.28
CA ALA A 227 19.00 1.69 0.70
C ALA A 227 18.47 3.05 1.15
N TYR A 228 17.20 3.09 1.55
CA TYR A 228 16.61 4.23 2.22
C TYR A 228 15.73 3.77 3.38
N ASN A 229 15.57 4.63 4.37
CA ASN A 229 14.79 4.31 5.55
C ASN A 229 13.32 4.70 5.39
N ARG A 230 12.49 4.02 6.17
CA ARG A 230 11.10 4.34 6.37
C ARG A 230 10.76 4.17 7.84
N THR A 231 10.01 5.12 8.38
CA THR A 231 9.53 5.08 9.76
C THR A 231 8.08 5.51 9.81
N ASP A 232 7.27 4.76 10.51
CA ASP A 232 5.88 5.12 10.79
C ASP A 232 5.56 4.91 12.26
N VAL A 233 4.88 5.88 12.84
CA VAL A 233 4.42 5.85 14.23
C VAL A 233 2.94 6.18 14.23
N THR A 234 2.15 5.34 14.89
CA THR A 234 0.71 5.52 15.02
C THR A 234 0.31 5.35 16.47
N ALA A 235 -0.48 6.28 16.98
CA ALA A 235 -1.13 6.21 18.27
C ALA A 235 -2.64 6.20 18.08
N GLU A 236 -3.31 5.19 18.62
CA GLU A 236 -4.75 5.00 18.53
C GLU A 236 -5.33 5.09 19.94
N ILE A 237 -6.42 5.82 20.07
CA ILE A 237 -7.17 5.94 21.31
C ILE A 237 -8.64 5.69 20.99
N SER A 238 -9.23 4.71 21.62
CA SER A 238 -10.64 4.40 21.46
C SER A 238 -11.30 4.15 22.80
N GLY A 239 -12.59 4.32 22.85
CA GLY A 239 -13.37 4.06 24.05
C GLY A 239 -14.79 4.54 23.90
N GLY A 240 -15.54 4.36 24.95
CA GLY A 240 -16.92 4.81 24.97
C GLY A 240 -17.76 4.14 26.04
N GLY A 241 -19.03 4.38 25.94
CA GLY A 241 -20.04 3.80 26.80
C GLY A 241 -21.37 3.69 26.07
N GLY A 242 -22.44 3.32 26.73
CA GLY A 242 -23.72 3.01 26.11
C GLY A 242 -24.37 4.11 25.24
N ARG A 243 -23.90 5.35 25.33
CA ARG A 243 -24.44 6.48 24.55
C ARG A 243 -23.47 7.10 23.56
N ALA A 244 -22.18 7.01 23.79
CA ALA A 244 -21.18 7.61 22.89
C ALA A 244 -19.93 6.75 22.85
N HIS A 245 -19.39 6.59 21.65
CA HIS A 245 -18.12 5.94 21.38
C HIS A 245 -17.23 6.87 20.59
N PHE A 246 -15.95 6.79 20.83
CA PHE A 246 -14.98 7.57 20.06
C PHE A 246 -13.79 6.71 19.66
N TYR A 247 -13.22 7.05 18.54
CA TYR A 247 -11.96 6.54 18.04
C TYR A 247 -11.13 7.72 17.54
N SER A 248 -9.87 7.80 17.92
CA SER A 248 -8.94 8.79 17.43
C SER A 248 -7.63 8.10 17.04
N ASN A 249 -7.08 8.49 15.90
CA ASN A 249 -5.81 8.04 15.40
C ASN A 249 -4.92 9.25 15.09
N VAL A 250 -3.69 9.21 15.59
CA VAL A 250 -2.65 10.18 15.27
C VAL A 250 -1.46 9.42 14.72
N SER A 251 -1.00 9.79 13.53
CA SER A 251 0.10 9.08 12.90
C SER A 251 1.09 10.02 12.24
N TYR A 252 2.33 9.58 12.24
CA TYR A 252 3.43 10.19 11.53
C TYR A 252 4.13 9.14 10.67
N TYR A 253 4.36 9.47 9.43
CA TYR A 253 5.06 8.65 8.46
C TYR A 253 6.18 9.45 7.83
N ASN A 254 7.35 8.84 7.71
CA ASN A 254 8.51 9.41 7.03
C ASN A 254 9.19 8.34 6.19
N GLN A 255 9.51 8.68 4.95
CA GLN A 255 10.23 7.80 4.03
C GLN A 255 11.21 8.61 3.20
N GLY A 256 12.44 8.16 3.16
CA GLY A 256 13.45 8.65 2.22
C GLY A 256 13.20 8.18 0.80
N ASP A 257 14.08 8.57 -0.11
CA ASP A 257 14.01 8.21 -1.52
C ASP A 257 15.28 7.47 -1.96
N PHE A 258 15.16 6.74 -3.04
CA PHE A 258 16.28 6.04 -3.65
C PHE A 258 17.16 6.95 -4.53
N LEU A 259 16.62 8.06 -5.07
CA LEU A 259 17.40 9.00 -5.86
C LEU A 259 18.35 9.83 -5.00
N LYS A 260 19.58 10.04 -5.48
CA LYS A 260 20.59 10.79 -4.73
C LYS A 260 21.25 11.93 -5.53
N VAL A 261 20.70 12.31 -6.66
CA VAL A 261 21.25 13.33 -7.54
C VAL A 261 20.40 14.59 -7.60
N GLY A 262 21.04 15.73 -7.71
CA GLY A 262 20.39 17.03 -7.81
C GLY A 262 19.48 17.31 -6.60
N GLU A 263 18.35 17.93 -6.86
CA GLU A 263 17.34 18.22 -5.82
C GLU A 263 16.69 16.95 -5.28
N ALA A 264 16.63 15.87 -6.08
CA ALA A 264 16.07 14.58 -5.68
C ALA A 264 16.87 13.89 -4.56
N ALA A 265 18.14 14.27 -4.35
CA ALA A 265 18.93 13.76 -3.22
C ALA A 265 18.32 14.12 -1.84
N ASN A 266 17.50 15.16 -1.78
CA ASN A 266 16.82 15.61 -0.58
C ASN A 266 15.35 15.16 -0.52
N ASN A 267 14.91 14.33 -1.47
CA ASN A 267 13.54 13.82 -1.49
C ASN A 267 13.24 13.04 -0.22
N ASN A 268 12.19 13.50 0.42
CA ASN A 268 11.67 12.89 1.62
C ASN A 268 10.15 13.04 1.63
N THR A 269 9.45 11.96 1.88
CA THR A 269 8.00 12.00 2.06
C THR A 269 7.68 11.97 3.53
N SER A 270 7.16 13.07 4.05
CA SER A 270 6.63 13.16 5.41
C SER A 270 5.13 13.34 5.38
N ARG A 271 4.42 12.56 6.19
CA ARG A 271 2.97 12.65 6.29
C ARG A 271 2.58 12.66 7.76
N PHE A 272 1.78 13.62 8.14
CA PHE A 272 1.12 13.66 9.43
C PHE A 272 -0.38 13.52 9.23
N ASN A 273 -1.02 12.66 10.00
CA ASN A 273 -2.45 12.43 9.89
C ASN A 273 -3.09 12.39 11.28
N VAL A 274 -4.27 12.98 11.36
CA VAL A 274 -5.14 12.91 12.53
C VAL A 274 -6.54 12.57 12.06
N ARG A 275 -7.11 11.55 12.64
CA ARG A 275 -8.51 11.15 12.41
C ARG A 275 -9.23 11.03 13.74
N GLY A 276 -10.48 11.44 13.75
CA GLY A 276 -11.40 11.22 14.86
C GLY A 276 -12.76 10.78 14.35
N ASN A 277 -13.30 9.73 14.93
CA ASN A 277 -14.66 9.26 14.71
C ASN A 277 -15.39 9.30 16.05
N VAL A 278 -16.59 9.85 16.05
CA VAL A 278 -17.45 9.87 17.23
C VAL A 278 -18.83 9.41 16.83
N ASP A 279 -19.32 8.39 17.48
CA ASP A 279 -20.66 7.86 17.28
C ASP A 279 -21.50 8.18 18.54
N ILE A 280 -22.61 8.88 18.37
CA ILE A 280 -23.49 9.29 19.47
C ILE A 280 -24.88 8.74 19.26
N LYS A 281 -25.38 8.01 20.24
CA LYS A 281 -26.78 7.58 20.28
C LYS A 281 -27.60 8.66 21.00
N LEU A 282 -28.30 9.48 20.22
CA LEU A 282 -29.16 10.54 20.76
C LEU A 282 -30.41 9.97 21.44
N ASN A 283 -31.02 8.99 20.79
CA ASN A 283 -32.15 8.20 21.31
C ASN A 283 -32.15 6.82 20.63
N ASP A 284 -33.18 6.00 20.87
CA ASP A 284 -33.26 4.66 20.29
C ASP A 284 -33.44 4.64 18.78
N PHE A 285 -33.82 5.75 18.18
CA PHE A 285 -34.10 5.88 16.74
C PHE A 285 -33.03 6.69 16.01
N ILE A 286 -32.25 7.53 16.71
CA ILE A 286 -31.29 8.47 16.08
C ILE A 286 -29.88 8.18 16.60
N LYS A 287 -29.01 7.81 15.67
CA LYS A 287 -27.56 7.72 15.86
C LYS A 287 -26.89 8.76 14.95
N ALA A 288 -25.89 9.48 15.45
CA ALA A 288 -25.10 10.48 14.76
C ALA A 288 -23.61 10.11 14.80
#